data_a918f1e3de5fc89ad812a9fed7cc41e7
#
_entry.id   a918f1e3de5fc89ad812a9fed7cc41e7
#
_cell.length_a   1.000
_cell.length_b   1.000
_cell.length_c   1.000
_cell.angle_alpha   90.00
_cell.angle_beta   90.00
_cell.angle_gamma   90.00
#
_symmetry.space_group_name_H-M   'P 1'
#
loop_
_entity.id
_entity.type
_entity.pdbx_description
1 polymer ?
#
loop_
_entity_poly.entity_id
_entity_poly.type
_entity_poly.pdbx_seq_one_letter_code
_entity_poly.pdbx_strand_id
1 'polypeptide(L)'
;MKTGLLLPAWSYAVEGATLSACALLAFADRAVDAGFASLWVSDHFLNEPYVDYAAMDIQFPDEYRGIKSGQWECWSLMAALAARTTDVTLGTLVTNTAFRNPALLARIIDTVDDISGGRLVVGLGAGDFATEHHAFGYDFERPIARFEEALSIIRPLLRGETLTHQGEFYRTQGASLLPKSVRADGPPIMIGLLRGGPRMLRLVAQYADQWNCMLPFADSHVASYIAAWQQVSAACEKHGRDPATLARNVTVGVCLNDNYPLPGALPLRGSHQQLIDACLAYHEQGVETLSMVVEPCTEASLEVLAPVLEAL
;
A
#
# COMPACT_ATOMS: atom_id res chain seq x y z
N MET A 1 13.28 12.33 -5.62
CA MET A 1 12.47 11.19 -5.15
C MET A 1 11.13 11.73 -4.67
N LYS A 2 10.00 11.03 -4.90
CA LYS A 2 8.71 11.44 -4.31
C LYS A 2 8.59 10.88 -2.90
N THR A 3 8.04 11.68 -1.99
CA THR A 3 7.73 11.24 -0.62
C THR A 3 6.23 10.98 -0.48
N GLY A 4 5.86 9.97 0.28
CA GLY A 4 4.49 9.57 0.51
C GLY A 4 4.16 9.37 1.97
N LEU A 5 2.89 9.57 2.34
CA LEU A 5 2.37 9.28 3.67
C LEU A 5 1.32 8.18 3.62
N LEU A 6 1.48 7.12 4.40
CA LEU A 6 0.38 6.22 4.72
C LEU A 6 -0.52 6.93 5.74
N LEU A 7 -1.75 7.22 5.35
CA LEU A 7 -2.69 7.94 6.20
C LEU A 7 -3.08 7.10 7.43
N PRO A 8 -3.24 7.73 8.61
CA PRO A 8 -3.55 7.05 9.86
C PRO A 8 -5.02 6.62 9.92
N ALA A 9 -5.41 5.69 9.05
CA ALA A 9 -6.80 5.24 8.93
C ALA A 9 -7.22 4.25 10.03
N TRP A 10 -6.28 3.71 10.82
CA TRP A 10 -6.55 2.77 11.90
C TRP A 10 -7.15 3.42 13.14
N SER A 11 -8.06 2.72 13.81
CA SER A 11 -8.76 3.22 15.00
C SER A 11 -7.89 3.44 16.23
N TYR A 12 -6.63 2.98 16.22
CA TYR A 12 -5.64 3.23 17.29
C TYR A 12 -4.53 4.21 16.86
N ALA A 13 -4.60 4.74 15.65
CA ALA A 13 -3.48 5.46 15.03
C ALA A 13 -3.13 6.80 15.68
N VAL A 14 -3.97 7.34 16.60
CA VAL A 14 -3.71 8.62 17.24
C VAL A 14 -4.09 8.51 18.73
N GLU A 15 -3.12 8.30 19.62
CA GLU A 15 -3.24 8.38 21.10
C GLU A 15 -4.62 7.98 21.68
N GLY A 16 -5.19 6.85 21.21
CA GLY A 16 -6.48 6.35 21.66
C GLY A 16 -7.72 7.04 21.05
N ALA A 17 -7.56 7.99 20.15
CA ALA A 17 -8.66 8.63 19.44
C ALA A 17 -8.77 8.13 18.00
N THR A 18 -9.92 7.57 17.66
CA THR A 18 -10.25 7.24 16.26
C THR A 18 -10.57 8.54 15.51
N LEU A 19 -9.84 8.84 14.44
CA LEU A 19 -10.22 9.92 13.55
C LEU A 19 -11.53 9.58 12.83
N SER A 20 -12.48 10.48 12.80
CA SER A 20 -13.61 10.37 11.87
C SER A 20 -13.11 10.41 10.42
N ALA A 21 -13.87 9.86 9.48
CA ALA A 21 -13.49 9.93 8.06
C ALA A 21 -13.28 11.38 7.60
N CYS A 22 -14.12 12.32 8.07
CA CYS A 22 -13.95 13.75 7.76
C CYS A 22 -12.66 14.34 8.35
N ALA A 23 -12.28 13.96 9.58
CA ALA A 23 -11.03 14.42 10.19
C ALA A 23 -9.81 13.82 9.47
N LEU A 24 -9.90 12.58 9.01
CA LEU A 24 -8.85 11.95 8.21
C LEU A 24 -8.65 12.66 6.86
N LEU A 25 -9.74 13.05 6.20
CA LEU A 25 -9.66 13.85 4.97
C LEU A 25 -9.05 15.23 5.21
N ALA A 26 -9.37 15.89 6.33
CA ALA A 26 -8.75 17.18 6.70
C ALA A 26 -7.25 16.99 7.03
N PHE A 27 -6.89 15.91 7.68
CA PHE A 27 -5.48 15.55 7.92
C PHE A 27 -4.71 15.30 6.62
N ALA A 28 -5.36 14.69 5.62
CA ALA A 28 -4.76 14.49 4.30
C ALA A 28 -4.40 15.83 3.62
N ASP A 29 -5.25 16.87 3.73
CA ASP A 29 -4.91 18.21 3.22
C ASP A 29 -3.66 18.76 3.91
N ARG A 30 -3.59 18.63 5.26
CA ARG A 30 -2.41 19.07 6.03
C ARG A 30 -1.14 18.32 5.62
N ALA A 31 -1.25 17.03 5.30
CA ALA A 31 -0.11 16.25 4.80
C ALA A 31 0.38 16.77 3.43
N VAL A 32 -0.54 17.16 2.55
CA VAL A 32 -0.19 17.80 1.27
C VAL A 32 0.47 19.14 1.50
N ASP A 33 -0.09 19.98 2.38
CA ASP A 33 0.48 21.29 2.73
C ASP A 33 1.87 21.18 3.37
N ALA A 34 2.14 20.08 4.08
CA ALA A 34 3.46 19.78 4.66
C ALA A 34 4.50 19.30 3.62
N GLY A 35 4.09 19.01 2.38
CA GLY A 35 5.01 18.66 1.28
C GLY A 35 5.01 17.19 0.86
N PHE A 36 4.10 16.35 1.38
CA PHE A 36 3.97 14.98 0.87
C PHE A 36 3.45 14.97 -0.58
N ALA A 37 4.19 14.31 -1.48
CA ALA A 37 3.86 14.20 -2.90
C ALA A 37 2.90 13.06 -3.22
N SER A 38 2.65 12.15 -2.27
CA SER A 38 1.70 11.06 -2.41
C SER A 38 1.03 10.69 -1.10
N LEU A 39 -0.24 10.26 -1.19
CA LEU A 39 -1.05 9.79 -0.07
C LEU A 39 -1.48 8.34 -0.31
N TRP A 40 -1.35 7.52 0.72
CA TRP A 40 -1.61 6.09 0.66
C TRP A 40 -2.65 5.67 1.69
N VAL A 41 -3.53 4.73 1.32
CA VAL A 41 -4.54 4.15 2.21
C VAL A 41 -4.41 2.64 2.16
N SER A 42 -4.38 1.98 3.32
CA SER A 42 -4.45 0.52 3.42
C SER A 42 -5.89 0.03 3.33
N ASP A 43 -6.08 -1.22 2.94
CA ASP A 43 -7.40 -1.83 2.75
C ASP A 43 -7.60 -2.98 3.73
N HIS A 44 -7.95 -2.61 4.94
CA HIS A 44 -8.31 -3.52 6.02
C HIS A 44 -9.67 -3.12 6.60
N PHE A 45 -10.37 -4.06 7.20
CA PHE A 45 -11.62 -3.82 7.93
C PHE A 45 -11.42 -3.95 9.43
N LEU A 46 -10.67 -4.97 9.84
CA LEU A 46 -10.47 -5.34 11.22
C LEU A 46 -9.17 -6.11 11.38
N ASN A 47 -8.44 -5.86 12.46
CA ASN A 47 -7.38 -6.74 12.90
C ASN A 47 -7.43 -6.96 14.41
N GLU A 48 -6.85 -8.05 14.86
CA GLU A 48 -6.47 -8.32 16.24
C GLU A 48 -4.95 -8.47 16.28
N PRO A 49 -4.19 -7.42 16.66
CA PRO A 49 -2.74 -7.39 16.50
C PRO A 49 -2.03 -8.61 17.12
N TYR A 50 -2.48 -9.04 18.28
CA TYR A 50 -1.93 -10.21 18.98
C TYR A 50 -2.02 -11.51 18.16
N VAL A 51 -3.07 -11.68 17.35
CA VAL A 51 -3.31 -12.87 16.53
C VAL A 51 -2.74 -12.71 15.13
N ASP A 52 -3.07 -11.61 14.46
CA ASP A 52 -2.79 -11.43 13.05
C ASP A 52 -1.29 -11.22 12.77
N TYR A 53 -0.60 -10.44 13.61
CA TYR A 53 0.85 -10.24 13.46
C TYR A 53 1.68 -11.44 13.92
N ALA A 54 1.14 -12.30 14.80
CA ALA A 54 1.80 -13.56 15.15
C ALA A 54 1.99 -14.49 13.94
N ALA A 55 1.07 -14.44 12.97
CA ALA A 55 1.20 -15.16 11.69
C ALA A 55 2.36 -14.63 10.82
N MET A 56 2.88 -13.45 11.13
CA MET A 56 4.03 -12.82 10.49
C MET A 56 5.32 -12.91 11.33
N ASP A 57 5.34 -13.77 12.37
CA ASP A 57 6.43 -13.88 13.36
C ASP A 57 6.68 -12.58 14.16
N ILE A 58 5.70 -11.69 14.28
CA ILE A 58 5.74 -10.48 15.11
C ILE A 58 4.86 -10.72 16.32
N GLN A 59 5.46 -10.75 17.51
CA GLN A 59 4.75 -11.03 18.75
C GLN A 59 4.46 -9.74 19.50
N PHE A 60 3.18 -9.43 19.63
CA PHE A 60 2.71 -8.35 20.50
C PHE A 60 2.66 -8.80 21.96
N PRO A 61 2.89 -7.87 22.93
CA PRO A 61 2.73 -8.14 24.35
C PRO A 61 1.31 -8.65 24.70
N ASP A 62 1.20 -9.41 25.79
CA ASP A 62 -0.07 -10.00 26.25
C ASP A 62 -1.18 -8.98 26.49
N GLU A 63 -0.85 -7.74 26.78
CA GLU A 63 -1.80 -6.63 26.95
C GLU A 63 -2.59 -6.30 25.68
N TYR A 64 -2.10 -6.70 24.50
CA TYR A 64 -2.80 -6.54 23.21
C TYR A 64 -3.77 -7.68 22.91
N ARG A 65 -3.83 -8.71 23.77
CA ARG A 65 -4.74 -9.85 23.58
C ARG A 65 -6.20 -9.41 23.63
N GLY A 66 -6.95 -9.73 22.58
CA GLY A 66 -8.37 -9.38 22.45
C GLY A 66 -8.63 -7.91 22.09
N ILE A 67 -7.57 -7.09 21.92
CA ILE A 67 -7.72 -5.74 21.38
C ILE A 67 -7.94 -5.85 19.88
N LYS A 68 -9.02 -5.24 19.41
CA LYS A 68 -9.36 -5.16 17.98
C LYS A 68 -9.25 -3.73 17.50
N SER A 69 -8.79 -3.57 16.28
CA SER A 69 -8.70 -2.30 15.58
C SER A 69 -9.34 -2.42 14.20
N GLY A 70 -9.88 -1.33 13.67
CA GLY A 70 -10.50 -1.29 12.36
C GLY A 70 -10.11 -0.06 11.56
N GLN A 71 -10.50 -0.04 10.29
CA GLN A 71 -10.27 1.08 9.38
C GLN A 71 -11.56 1.51 8.71
N TRP A 72 -11.57 2.77 8.25
CA TRP A 72 -12.55 3.22 7.27
C TRP A 72 -12.32 2.51 5.92
N GLU A 73 -13.41 2.23 5.20
CA GLU A 73 -13.34 1.50 3.93
C GLU A 73 -12.48 2.25 2.90
N CYS A 74 -11.49 1.53 2.37
CA CYS A 74 -10.39 2.08 1.58
C CYS A 74 -10.86 2.83 0.33
N TRP A 75 -11.71 2.23 -0.49
CA TRP A 75 -12.10 2.80 -1.77
C TRP A 75 -13.07 3.97 -1.65
N SER A 76 -13.88 4.00 -0.57
CA SER A 76 -14.70 5.16 -0.19
C SER A 76 -13.82 6.36 0.18
N LEU A 77 -12.75 6.14 0.95
CA LEU A 77 -11.76 7.17 1.26
C LEU A 77 -10.99 7.60 0.00
N MET A 78 -10.55 6.64 -0.84
CA MET A 78 -9.83 6.95 -2.08
C MET A 78 -10.66 7.81 -3.03
N ALA A 79 -11.96 7.53 -3.19
CA ALA A 79 -12.85 8.35 -4.01
C ALA A 79 -12.98 9.78 -3.45
N ALA A 80 -13.11 9.92 -2.12
CA ALA A 80 -13.18 11.22 -1.47
C ALA A 80 -11.85 12.00 -1.61
N LEU A 81 -10.70 11.37 -1.42
CA LEU A 81 -9.38 11.95 -1.63
C LEU A 81 -9.17 12.37 -3.09
N ALA A 82 -9.60 11.53 -4.05
CA ALA A 82 -9.49 11.81 -5.47
C ALA A 82 -10.25 13.09 -5.88
N ALA A 83 -11.45 13.29 -5.32
CA ALA A 83 -12.26 14.49 -5.58
C ALA A 83 -11.77 15.72 -4.82
N ARG A 84 -11.04 15.55 -3.70
CA ARG A 84 -10.61 16.64 -2.81
C ARG A 84 -9.24 17.20 -3.15
N THR A 85 -8.34 16.39 -3.68
CA THR A 85 -6.95 16.76 -4.00
C THR A 85 -6.76 17.01 -5.49
N THR A 86 -5.73 17.77 -5.89
CA THR A 86 -5.45 18.12 -7.30
C THR A 86 -4.12 17.61 -7.83
N ASP A 87 -3.05 17.69 -7.03
CA ASP A 87 -1.67 17.55 -7.53
C ASP A 87 -0.90 16.36 -6.96
N VAL A 88 -1.44 15.67 -5.94
CA VAL A 88 -0.76 14.56 -5.29
C VAL A 88 -1.12 13.22 -5.94
N THR A 89 -0.15 12.30 -5.97
CA THR A 89 -0.39 10.91 -6.31
C THR A 89 -1.22 10.27 -5.20
N LEU A 90 -2.23 9.50 -5.56
CA LEU A 90 -3.06 8.74 -4.63
C LEU A 90 -2.81 7.25 -4.83
N GLY A 91 -2.77 6.48 -3.76
CA GLY A 91 -2.56 5.05 -3.92
C GLY A 91 -3.11 4.20 -2.79
N THR A 92 -3.35 2.95 -3.10
CA THR A 92 -3.66 1.94 -2.08
C THR A 92 -2.38 1.19 -1.68
N LEU A 93 -2.23 0.89 -0.37
CA LEU A 93 -1.03 0.25 0.16
C LEU A 93 -1.39 -0.81 1.21
N VAL A 94 -1.90 -1.96 0.77
CA VAL A 94 -2.35 -2.31 -0.58
C VAL A 94 -3.79 -2.79 -0.53
N THR A 95 -4.53 -2.71 -1.63
CA THR A 95 -5.89 -3.28 -1.74
C THR A 95 -5.84 -4.79 -1.59
N ASN A 96 -6.67 -5.33 -0.69
CA ASN A 96 -6.91 -6.77 -0.58
C ASN A 96 -7.88 -7.21 -1.69
N THR A 97 -7.37 -7.94 -2.68
CA THR A 97 -8.17 -8.37 -3.84
C THR A 97 -9.26 -9.39 -3.50
N ALA A 98 -9.21 -10.01 -2.33
CA ALA A 98 -10.22 -10.99 -1.90
C ALA A 98 -11.50 -10.34 -1.37
N PHE A 99 -11.47 -9.05 -0.99
CA PHE A 99 -12.66 -8.36 -0.44
C PHE A 99 -13.68 -7.93 -1.50
N ARG A 100 -13.34 -8.03 -2.78
CA ARG A 100 -14.22 -7.59 -3.88
C ARG A 100 -14.10 -8.55 -5.05
N ASN A 101 -15.21 -8.73 -5.77
CA ASN A 101 -15.14 -9.39 -7.07
C ASN A 101 -14.12 -8.63 -7.96
N PRO A 102 -13.15 -9.29 -8.61
CA PRO A 102 -12.08 -8.62 -9.34
C PRO A 102 -12.57 -7.77 -10.53
N ALA A 103 -13.67 -8.12 -11.18
CA ALA A 103 -14.24 -7.27 -12.23
C ALA A 103 -14.91 -6.01 -11.66
N LEU A 104 -15.57 -6.11 -10.48
CA LEU A 104 -16.07 -4.95 -9.75
C LEU A 104 -14.93 -4.08 -9.26
N LEU A 105 -13.86 -4.69 -8.71
CA LEU A 105 -12.68 -3.96 -8.27
C LEU A 105 -12.04 -3.19 -9.44
N ALA A 106 -11.90 -3.81 -10.61
CA ALA A 106 -11.42 -3.11 -11.81
C ALA A 106 -12.30 -1.89 -12.18
N ARG A 107 -13.64 -1.99 -12.04
CA ARG A 107 -14.54 -0.86 -12.24
C ARG A 107 -14.35 0.24 -11.19
N ILE A 108 -14.19 -0.11 -9.92
CA ILE A 108 -13.93 0.85 -8.85
C ILE A 108 -12.62 1.59 -9.12
N ILE A 109 -11.56 0.86 -9.44
CA ILE A 109 -10.25 1.40 -9.80
C ILE A 109 -10.36 2.40 -10.95
N ASP A 110 -10.99 2.00 -12.05
CA ASP A 110 -11.17 2.82 -13.25
C ASP A 110 -11.96 4.11 -12.94
N THR A 111 -12.99 4.01 -12.10
CA THR A 111 -13.80 5.17 -11.68
C THR A 111 -13.00 6.15 -10.81
N VAL A 112 -12.25 5.65 -9.82
CA VAL A 112 -11.44 6.51 -8.94
C VAL A 112 -10.26 7.12 -9.72
N ASP A 113 -9.71 6.40 -10.69
CA ASP A 113 -8.69 6.93 -11.58
C ASP A 113 -9.21 8.11 -12.40
N ASP A 114 -10.42 7.99 -12.95
CA ASP A 114 -11.08 9.08 -13.68
C ASP A 114 -11.36 10.29 -12.79
N ILE A 115 -11.96 10.09 -11.60
CA ILE A 115 -12.20 11.16 -10.61
C ILE A 115 -10.90 11.88 -10.25
N SER A 116 -9.80 11.14 -10.12
CA SER A 116 -8.49 11.73 -9.78
C SER A 116 -7.81 12.43 -10.95
N GLY A 117 -8.34 12.35 -12.18
CA GLY A 117 -7.67 12.84 -13.37
C GLY A 117 -6.38 12.08 -13.71
N GLY A 118 -6.32 10.78 -13.40
CA GLY A 118 -5.18 9.91 -13.72
C GLY A 118 -4.04 9.96 -12.71
N ARG A 119 -4.27 10.31 -11.44
CA ARG A 119 -3.27 10.36 -10.36
C ARG A 119 -3.18 9.09 -9.51
N LEU A 120 -4.02 8.08 -9.80
CA LEU A 120 -4.09 6.85 -9.02
C LEU A 120 -2.93 5.91 -9.32
N VAL A 121 -2.37 5.29 -8.29
CA VAL A 121 -1.52 4.09 -8.32
C VAL A 121 -2.21 3.00 -7.53
N VAL A 122 -2.41 1.85 -8.14
CA VAL A 122 -3.18 0.77 -7.52
C VAL A 122 -2.24 -0.26 -6.90
N GLY A 123 -2.06 -0.19 -5.59
CA GLY A 123 -1.40 -1.26 -4.86
C GLY A 123 -2.35 -2.44 -4.67
N LEU A 124 -1.92 -3.64 -5.06
CA LEU A 124 -2.70 -4.86 -4.95
C LEU A 124 -1.95 -5.91 -4.13
N GLY A 125 -2.69 -6.65 -3.30
CA GLY A 125 -2.19 -7.74 -2.47
C GLY A 125 -3.16 -8.90 -2.35
N ALA A 126 -2.64 -9.99 -1.78
CA ALA A 126 -3.41 -11.23 -1.57
C ALA A 126 -4.26 -11.22 -0.28
N GLY A 127 -4.03 -10.26 0.62
CA GLY A 127 -4.54 -10.26 1.98
C GLY A 127 -3.64 -11.06 2.93
N ASP A 128 -3.62 -10.65 4.18
CA ASP A 128 -2.71 -11.15 5.23
C ASP A 128 -3.40 -11.46 6.57
N PHE A 129 -4.53 -10.83 6.90
CA PHE A 129 -5.22 -11.04 8.18
C PHE A 129 -6.43 -11.97 8.04
N ALA A 130 -6.29 -13.22 8.52
CA ALA A 130 -7.39 -14.19 8.53
C ALA A 130 -8.58 -13.72 9.37
N THR A 131 -8.33 -12.96 10.45
CA THR A 131 -9.34 -12.46 11.38
C THR A 131 -10.40 -11.62 10.66
N GLU A 132 -10.01 -10.66 9.83
CA GLU A 132 -10.96 -9.81 9.10
C GLU A 132 -11.71 -10.58 8.00
N HIS A 133 -11.03 -11.50 7.30
CA HIS A 133 -11.69 -12.35 6.31
C HIS A 133 -12.85 -13.13 6.92
N HIS A 134 -12.61 -13.81 8.03
CA HIS A 134 -13.65 -14.59 8.71
C HIS A 134 -14.75 -13.70 9.29
N ALA A 135 -14.39 -12.53 9.86
CA ALA A 135 -15.35 -11.62 10.46
C ALA A 135 -16.34 -11.04 9.44
N PHE A 136 -15.89 -10.78 8.22
CA PHE A 136 -16.70 -10.20 7.14
C PHE A 136 -17.20 -11.22 6.12
N GLY A 137 -17.00 -12.53 6.37
CA GLY A 137 -17.54 -13.61 5.55
C GLY A 137 -16.79 -13.86 4.25
N TYR A 138 -15.48 -13.52 4.20
CA TYR A 138 -14.62 -13.81 3.08
C TYR A 138 -13.78 -15.06 3.32
N ASP A 139 -13.55 -15.84 2.25
CA ASP A 139 -12.63 -16.97 2.30
C ASP A 139 -11.17 -16.49 2.43
N PHE A 140 -10.40 -17.16 3.28
CA PHE A 140 -8.95 -16.96 3.41
C PHE A 140 -8.13 -18.14 2.88
N GLU A 141 -8.79 -19.08 2.23
CA GLU A 141 -8.09 -20.23 1.64
C GLU A 141 -7.37 -19.85 0.36
N ARG A 142 -6.10 -20.28 0.26
CA ARG A 142 -5.27 -20.12 -0.95
C ARG A 142 -5.17 -18.66 -1.44
N PRO A 143 -4.84 -17.69 -0.58
CA PRO A 143 -4.92 -16.26 -0.90
C PRO A 143 -4.05 -15.88 -2.11
N ILE A 144 -2.84 -16.45 -2.25
CA ILE A 144 -1.96 -16.15 -3.40
C ILE A 144 -2.55 -16.70 -4.72
N ALA A 145 -3.28 -17.83 -4.68
CA ALA A 145 -3.92 -18.36 -5.89
C ALA A 145 -5.11 -17.51 -6.32
N ARG A 146 -5.92 -17.04 -5.35
CA ARG A 146 -7.00 -16.08 -5.60
C ARG A 146 -6.45 -14.75 -6.14
N PHE A 147 -5.36 -14.27 -5.59
CA PHE A 147 -4.68 -13.05 -6.04
C PHE A 147 -4.19 -13.16 -7.48
N GLU A 148 -3.53 -14.26 -7.83
CA GLU A 148 -3.08 -14.50 -9.19
C GLU A 148 -4.25 -14.52 -10.19
N GLU A 149 -5.35 -15.20 -9.85
CA GLU A 149 -6.53 -15.22 -10.69
C GLU A 149 -7.20 -13.83 -10.77
N ALA A 150 -7.25 -13.07 -9.67
CA ALA A 150 -7.74 -11.70 -9.67
C ALA A 150 -6.92 -10.78 -10.59
N LEU A 151 -5.59 -10.88 -10.59
CA LEU A 151 -4.72 -10.12 -11.48
C LEU A 151 -5.00 -10.43 -12.97
N SER A 152 -5.29 -11.69 -13.31
CA SER A 152 -5.63 -12.10 -14.68
C SER A 152 -6.97 -11.53 -15.17
N ILE A 153 -7.81 -11.03 -14.27
CA ILE A 153 -9.08 -10.36 -14.58
C ILE A 153 -8.90 -8.84 -14.54
N ILE A 154 -8.28 -8.32 -13.50
CA ILE A 154 -8.14 -6.87 -13.29
C ILE A 154 -7.30 -6.23 -14.39
N ARG A 155 -6.13 -6.79 -14.71
CA ARG A 155 -5.20 -6.17 -15.68
C ARG A 155 -5.79 -6.02 -17.08
N PRO A 156 -6.41 -7.05 -17.71
CA PRO A 156 -7.04 -6.90 -19.03
C PRO A 156 -8.20 -5.90 -19.03
N LEU A 157 -9.07 -5.94 -18.00
CA LEU A 157 -10.17 -4.99 -17.89
C LEU A 157 -9.68 -3.54 -17.82
N LEU A 158 -8.65 -3.26 -17.00
CA LEU A 158 -8.05 -1.92 -16.91
C LEU A 158 -7.42 -1.47 -18.22
N ARG A 159 -6.99 -2.38 -19.09
CA ARG A 159 -6.51 -2.10 -20.45
C ARG A 159 -7.64 -1.93 -21.48
N GLY A 160 -8.91 -1.97 -21.05
CA GLY A 160 -10.07 -1.80 -21.93
C GLY A 160 -10.47 -3.06 -22.71
N GLU A 161 -9.95 -4.22 -22.33
CA GLU A 161 -10.32 -5.48 -22.97
C GLU A 161 -11.73 -5.92 -22.50
N THR A 162 -12.44 -6.65 -23.37
CA THR A 162 -13.66 -7.36 -22.99
C THR A 162 -13.30 -8.77 -22.59
N LEU A 163 -13.64 -9.18 -21.36
CA LEU A 163 -13.14 -10.42 -20.76
C LEU A 163 -14.26 -11.41 -20.45
N THR A 164 -14.11 -12.62 -20.98
CA THR A 164 -14.81 -13.82 -20.50
C THR A 164 -13.79 -14.71 -19.81
N HIS A 165 -13.96 -14.97 -18.52
CA HIS A 165 -13.06 -15.75 -17.67
C HIS A 165 -13.84 -16.86 -16.98
N GLN A 166 -13.28 -18.06 -16.95
CA GLN A 166 -13.81 -19.23 -16.25
C GLN A 166 -12.67 -19.84 -15.42
N GLY A 167 -12.49 -19.31 -14.23
CA GLY A 167 -11.43 -19.73 -13.33
C GLY A 167 -11.94 -20.61 -12.20
N GLU A 168 -11.03 -20.87 -11.26
CA GLU A 168 -11.34 -21.64 -10.06
C GLU A 168 -12.13 -20.82 -9.06
N PHE A 169 -11.76 -19.54 -8.87
CA PHE A 169 -12.34 -18.65 -7.86
C PHE A 169 -13.32 -17.64 -8.45
N TYR A 170 -13.13 -17.23 -9.70
CA TYR A 170 -13.90 -16.14 -10.30
C TYR A 170 -14.42 -16.49 -11.69
N ARG A 171 -15.54 -15.86 -12.06
CA ARG A 171 -16.14 -16.01 -13.40
C ARG A 171 -16.62 -14.67 -13.90
N THR A 172 -16.35 -14.38 -15.17
CA THR A 172 -16.90 -13.24 -15.89
C THR A 172 -17.42 -13.68 -17.28
N GLN A 173 -18.38 -12.96 -17.80
CA GLN A 173 -18.89 -13.21 -19.15
C GLN A 173 -19.07 -11.88 -19.87
N GLY A 174 -18.21 -11.58 -20.85
CA GLY A 174 -18.24 -10.35 -21.62
C GLY A 174 -18.09 -9.08 -20.78
N ALA A 175 -17.34 -9.14 -19.65
CA ALA A 175 -17.12 -7.99 -18.79
C ALA A 175 -16.31 -6.92 -19.51
N SER A 176 -16.72 -5.66 -19.44
CA SER A 176 -16.06 -4.50 -20.04
C SER A 176 -16.18 -3.29 -19.14
N LEU A 177 -15.18 -2.41 -19.15
CA LEU A 177 -15.23 -1.13 -18.47
C LEU A 177 -15.74 -0.04 -19.43
N LEU A 178 -17.05 0.26 -19.38
CA LEU A 178 -17.69 1.30 -20.18
C LEU A 178 -18.56 2.21 -19.27
N PRO A 179 -18.36 3.55 -19.26
CA PRO A 179 -17.27 4.27 -19.95
C PRO A 179 -15.89 3.89 -19.41
N LYS A 180 -14.82 4.29 -20.09
CA LYS A 180 -13.42 4.07 -19.70
C LYS A 180 -12.82 5.36 -19.11
N SER A 181 -11.93 5.23 -18.14
CA SER A 181 -11.17 6.31 -17.53
C SER A 181 -10.25 7.02 -18.53
N VAL A 182 -9.71 8.17 -18.12
CA VAL A 182 -8.79 9.02 -18.88
C VAL A 182 -7.53 8.31 -19.37
N ARG A 183 -7.09 7.24 -18.69
CA ARG A 183 -5.90 6.46 -19.07
C ARG A 183 -6.30 5.21 -19.86
N ALA A 184 -5.84 5.12 -21.10
CA ALA A 184 -6.14 3.99 -21.99
C ALA A 184 -5.68 2.65 -21.40
N ASP A 185 -4.48 2.60 -20.84
CA ASP A 185 -3.89 1.39 -20.24
C ASP A 185 -4.23 1.19 -18.75
N GLY A 186 -5.08 2.06 -18.18
CA GLY A 186 -5.43 2.10 -16.77
C GLY A 186 -4.32 2.64 -15.88
N PRO A 187 -4.55 2.71 -14.55
CA PRO A 187 -3.56 3.12 -13.58
C PRO A 187 -2.42 2.10 -13.45
N PRO A 188 -1.20 2.53 -13.07
CA PRO A 188 -0.11 1.61 -12.75
C PRO A 188 -0.50 0.65 -11.63
N ILE A 189 -0.23 -0.63 -11.82
CA ILE A 189 -0.40 -1.66 -10.81
C ILE A 189 0.89 -1.79 -10.00
N MET A 190 0.78 -1.58 -8.69
CA MET A 190 1.84 -1.83 -7.72
C MET A 190 1.55 -3.13 -6.97
N ILE A 191 2.53 -4.00 -6.81
CA ILE A 191 2.41 -5.19 -5.96
C ILE A 191 3.30 -5.01 -4.73
N GLY A 192 2.68 -5.06 -3.56
CA GLY A 192 3.39 -5.01 -2.28
C GLY A 192 3.90 -6.37 -1.85
N LEU A 193 5.14 -6.42 -1.33
CA LEU A 193 5.70 -7.60 -0.72
C LEU A 193 6.21 -7.28 0.67
N LEU A 194 5.64 -7.95 1.67
CA LEU A 194 6.20 -8.03 3.01
C LEU A 194 7.28 -9.12 3.08
N ARG A 195 6.98 -10.29 2.51
CA ARG A 195 7.90 -11.41 2.33
C ARG A 195 7.65 -12.05 0.96
N GLY A 196 8.69 -12.23 0.16
CA GLY A 196 8.58 -12.69 -1.21
C GLY A 196 8.83 -14.19 -1.37
N GLY A 197 7.79 -15.03 -1.34
CA GLY A 197 7.92 -16.40 -1.86
C GLY A 197 8.01 -16.41 -3.40
N PRO A 198 8.52 -17.53 -4.00
CA PRO A 198 8.78 -17.60 -5.45
C PRO A 198 7.57 -17.27 -6.33
N ARG A 199 6.36 -17.61 -5.87
CA ARG A 199 5.11 -17.30 -6.60
C ARG A 199 4.82 -15.81 -6.62
N MET A 200 4.95 -15.13 -5.49
CA MET A 200 4.73 -13.67 -5.41
C MET A 200 5.79 -12.91 -6.21
N LEU A 201 7.07 -13.30 -6.14
CA LEU A 201 8.14 -12.71 -6.95
C LEU A 201 7.85 -12.86 -8.46
N ARG A 202 7.31 -14.00 -8.90
CA ARG A 202 6.87 -14.19 -10.28
C ARG A 202 5.72 -13.24 -10.64
N LEU A 203 4.73 -13.08 -9.76
CA LEU A 203 3.60 -12.18 -10.01
C LEU A 203 4.05 -10.72 -10.12
N VAL A 204 5.01 -10.29 -9.31
CA VAL A 204 5.64 -8.97 -9.46
C VAL A 204 6.27 -8.85 -10.85
N ALA A 205 7.09 -9.81 -11.26
CA ALA A 205 7.76 -9.77 -12.56
C ALA A 205 6.77 -9.73 -13.74
N GLN A 206 5.62 -10.40 -13.64
CA GLN A 206 4.66 -10.54 -14.73
C GLN A 206 3.61 -9.41 -14.78
N TYR A 207 3.15 -8.90 -13.64
CA TYR A 207 1.98 -8.03 -13.56
C TYR A 207 2.26 -6.63 -13.04
N ALA A 208 3.31 -6.42 -12.25
CA ALA A 208 3.52 -5.13 -11.60
C ALA A 208 4.15 -4.09 -12.54
N ASP A 209 3.64 -2.88 -12.55
CA ASP A 209 4.32 -1.70 -13.10
C ASP A 209 5.27 -1.10 -12.04
N GLN A 210 4.89 -1.26 -10.76
CA GLN A 210 5.66 -0.83 -9.59
C GLN A 210 5.74 -1.97 -8.57
N TRP A 211 6.83 -2.04 -7.85
CA TRP A 211 7.00 -2.92 -6.69
C TRP A 211 7.13 -2.10 -5.42
N ASN A 212 6.39 -2.47 -4.38
CA ASN A 212 6.54 -1.89 -3.05
C ASN A 212 7.28 -2.86 -2.13
N CYS A 213 8.37 -2.38 -1.54
CA CYS A 213 9.09 -3.04 -0.45
C CYS A 213 8.56 -2.52 0.88
N MET A 214 7.89 -3.38 1.66
CA MET A 214 7.25 -3.01 2.91
C MET A 214 8.20 -3.28 4.09
N LEU A 215 8.84 -2.25 4.63
CA LEU A 215 9.84 -2.34 5.71
C LEU A 215 9.38 -1.87 7.10
N PRO A 216 8.21 -1.22 7.32
CA PRO A 216 7.84 -0.74 8.65
C PRO A 216 7.73 -1.85 9.70
N PHE A 217 7.49 -3.08 9.25
CA PHE A 217 7.38 -4.28 10.09
C PHE A 217 8.72 -4.96 10.39
N ALA A 218 9.83 -4.42 9.89
CA ALA A 218 11.15 -5.00 10.02
C ALA A 218 12.20 -3.90 10.25
N ASP A 219 13.28 -3.91 9.48
CA ASP A 219 14.33 -2.90 9.51
C ASP A 219 14.15 -1.91 8.34
N SER A 220 13.79 -0.67 8.69
CA SER A 220 13.58 0.42 7.74
C SER A 220 14.88 1.10 7.27
N HIS A 221 16.03 0.46 7.40
CA HIS A 221 17.28 0.98 6.84
C HIS A 221 17.51 0.45 5.42
N VAL A 222 18.19 1.25 4.61
CA VAL A 222 18.39 0.99 3.16
C VAL A 222 19.02 -0.38 2.86
N ALA A 223 19.81 -0.94 3.76
CA ALA A 223 20.41 -2.27 3.60
C ALA A 223 19.36 -3.38 3.41
N SER A 224 18.24 -3.31 4.15
CA SER A 224 17.14 -4.27 4.04
C SER A 224 16.44 -4.17 2.68
N TYR A 225 16.28 -2.95 2.17
CA TYR A 225 15.76 -2.73 0.82
C TYR A 225 16.70 -3.32 -0.25
N ILE A 226 18.01 -3.07 -0.14
CA ILE A 226 19.00 -3.60 -1.11
C ILE A 226 18.91 -5.12 -1.21
N ALA A 227 18.84 -5.81 -0.06
CA ALA A 227 18.69 -7.26 -0.02
C ALA A 227 17.38 -7.76 -0.65
N ALA A 228 16.26 -7.05 -0.44
CA ALA A 228 14.98 -7.35 -1.05
C ALA A 228 14.98 -7.10 -2.56
N TRP A 229 15.59 -5.99 -3.00
CA TRP A 229 15.71 -5.65 -4.43
C TRP A 229 16.51 -6.71 -5.22
N GLN A 230 17.58 -7.25 -4.65
CA GLN A 230 18.34 -8.34 -5.28
C GLN A 230 17.46 -9.55 -5.62
N GLN A 231 16.53 -9.91 -4.73
CA GLN A 231 15.61 -11.04 -4.97
C GLN A 231 14.59 -10.71 -6.06
N VAL A 232 14.03 -9.50 -6.06
CA VAL A 232 13.04 -9.06 -7.05
C VAL A 232 13.67 -8.90 -8.42
N SER A 233 14.86 -8.29 -8.50
CA SER A 233 15.64 -8.15 -9.73
C SER A 233 15.94 -9.50 -10.38
N ALA A 234 16.47 -10.45 -9.60
CA ALA A 234 16.72 -11.81 -10.07
C ALA A 234 15.44 -12.53 -10.55
N ALA A 235 14.31 -12.28 -9.90
CA ALA A 235 13.03 -12.82 -10.34
C ALA A 235 12.57 -12.19 -11.67
N CYS A 236 12.76 -10.90 -11.87
CA CYS A 236 12.48 -10.21 -13.14
C CYS A 236 13.30 -10.85 -14.27
N GLU A 237 14.61 -10.96 -14.11
CA GLU A 237 15.51 -11.58 -15.09
C GLU A 237 15.11 -13.03 -15.40
N LYS A 238 14.82 -13.83 -14.37
CA LYS A 238 14.36 -15.22 -14.51
C LYS A 238 13.09 -15.34 -15.34
N HIS A 239 12.21 -14.32 -15.28
CA HIS A 239 10.95 -14.32 -16.02
C HIS A 239 11.00 -13.45 -17.29
N GLY A 240 12.20 -13.10 -17.78
CA GLY A 240 12.41 -12.41 -19.05
C GLY A 240 12.04 -10.92 -19.03
N ARG A 241 12.00 -10.30 -17.85
CA ARG A 241 11.76 -8.87 -17.69
C ARG A 241 13.05 -8.13 -17.32
N ASP A 242 13.32 -7.02 -18.00
CA ASP A 242 14.37 -6.09 -17.57
C ASP A 242 13.96 -5.46 -16.21
N PRO A 243 14.73 -5.65 -15.12
CA PRO A 243 14.43 -5.05 -13.82
C PRO A 243 14.34 -3.52 -13.85
N ALA A 244 15.03 -2.84 -14.77
CA ALA A 244 14.98 -1.39 -14.90
C ALA A 244 13.59 -0.86 -15.29
N THR A 245 12.71 -1.71 -15.84
CA THR A 245 11.33 -1.34 -16.19
C THR A 245 10.36 -1.40 -15.02
N LEU A 246 10.80 -1.86 -13.84
CA LEU A 246 9.98 -1.97 -12.64
C LEU A 246 10.25 -0.76 -11.73
N ALA A 247 9.27 0.14 -11.64
CA ALA A 247 9.35 1.28 -10.74
C ALA A 247 9.40 0.83 -9.27
N ARG A 248 10.18 1.54 -8.45
CA ARG A 248 10.51 1.14 -7.08
C ARG A 248 9.90 2.07 -6.07
N ASN A 249 8.96 1.54 -5.32
CA ASN A 249 8.33 2.18 -4.17
C ASN A 249 8.80 1.44 -2.90
N VAL A 250 9.17 2.17 -1.87
CA VAL A 250 9.57 1.60 -0.58
C VAL A 250 8.71 2.22 0.51
N THR A 251 8.23 1.43 1.44
CA THR A 251 7.54 1.92 2.62
C THR A 251 8.41 1.68 3.84
N VAL A 252 8.70 2.75 4.58
CA VAL A 252 9.52 2.75 5.79
C VAL A 252 8.73 3.19 7.00
N GLY A 253 9.10 2.69 8.19
CA GLY A 253 8.66 3.26 9.45
C GLY A 253 9.49 4.50 9.78
N VAL A 254 8.84 5.56 10.25
CA VAL A 254 9.49 6.78 10.78
C VAL A 254 8.95 7.00 12.19
N CYS A 255 9.83 7.05 13.17
CA CYS A 255 9.47 7.24 14.57
C CYS A 255 10.00 8.58 15.09
N LEU A 256 9.10 9.46 15.45
CA LEU A 256 9.40 10.81 15.93
C LEU A 256 9.43 10.92 17.47
N ASN A 257 9.18 9.82 18.16
CA ASN A 257 9.29 9.66 19.60
C ASN A 257 10.06 8.39 19.95
N ASP A 258 10.04 7.95 21.21
CA ASP A 258 10.75 6.73 21.64
C ASP A 258 9.92 5.45 21.45
N ASN A 259 8.64 5.57 21.15
CA ASN A 259 7.68 4.47 21.11
C ASN A 259 7.23 4.14 19.68
N TYR A 260 7.80 3.08 19.09
CA TYR A 260 7.29 2.54 17.84
C TYR A 260 6.40 1.32 18.14
N PRO A 261 5.16 1.27 17.63
CA PRO A 261 4.17 0.30 18.11
C PRO A 261 4.42 -1.13 17.65
N LEU A 262 5.35 -1.35 16.70
CA LEU A 262 5.64 -2.68 16.17
C LEU A 262 6.85 -3.29 16.87
N PRO A 263 6.65 -4.35 17.68
CA PRO A 263 7.73 -4.98 18.41
C PRO A 263 8.84 -5.52 17.50
N GLY A 264 10.09 -5.19 17.82
CA GLY A 264 11.25 -5.63 17.06
C GLY A 264 11.52 -4.92 15.74
N ALA A 265 10.65 -4.02 15.30
CA ALA A 265 10.89 -3.20 14.11
C ALA A 265 11.92 -2.09 14.40
N LEU A 266 12.70 -1.73 13.39
CA LEU A 266 13.72 -0.69 13.43
C LEU A 266 13.34 0.46 12.48
N PRO A 267 12.51 1.43 12.92
CA PRO A 267 12.12 2.57 12.11
C PRO A 267 13.29 3.56 11.94
N LEU A 268 13.19 4.41 10.92
CA LEU A 268 14.02 5.59 10.79
C LEU A 268 13.71 6.57 11.94
N ARG A 269 14.74 7.14 12.55
CA ARG A 269 14.62 8.10 13.65
C ARG A 269 15.83 9.00 13.75
N GLY A 270 15.74 10.06 14.53
CA GLY A 270 16.84 10.97 14.82
C GLY A 270 16.53 12.43 14.44
N SER A 271 17.58 13.23 14.25
CA SER A 271 17.46 14.63 13.82
C SER A 271 16.95 14.75 12.37
N HIS A 272 16.51 15.95 11.99
CA HIS A 272 16.11 16.23 10.59
C HIS A 272 17.20 15.79 9.60
N GLN A 273 18.48 16.12 9.88
CA GLN A 273 19.58 15.73 9.00
C GLN A 273 19.73 14.21 8.88
N GLN A 274 19.58 13.47 9.97
CA GLN A 274 19.64 12.00 9.95
C GLN A 274 18.49 11.39 9.15
N LEU A 275 17.29 11.96 9.23
CA LEU A 275 16.15 11.53 8.42
C LEU A 275 16.36 11.86 6.94
N ILE A 276 16.89 13.05 6.63
CA ILE A 276 17.24 13.44 5.25
C ILE A 276 18.27 12.47 4.67
N ASP A 277 19.37 12.23 5.39
CA ASP A 277 20.43 11.33 4.93
C ASP A 277 19.90 9.90 4.69
N ALA A 278 19.04 9.41 5.60
CA ALA A 278 18.40 8.10 5.45
C ALA A 278 17.49 8.04 4.21
N CYS A 279 16.72 9.08 3.93
CA CYS A 279 15.86 9.16 2.73
C CYS A 279 16.69 9.25 1.46
N LEU A 280 17.76 10.07 1.45
CA LEU A 280 18.66 10.20 0.29
C LEU A 280 19.37 8.88 -0.04
N ALA A 281 19.70 8.07 0.97
CA ALA A 281 20.28 6.75 0.75
C ALA A 281 19.35 5.83 -0.09
N TYR A 282 18.03 5.94 0.06
CA TYR A 282 17.08 5.24 -0.82
C TYR A 282 17.08 5.80 -2.24
N HIS A 283 17.13 7.13 -2.37
CA HIS A 283 17.20 7.78 -3.69
C HIS A 283 18.43 7.34 -4.47
N GLU A 284 19.60 7.27 -3.83
CA GLU A 284 20.86 6.78 -4.42
C GLU A 284 20.74 5.33 -4.92
N GLN A 285 19.88 4.52 -4.31
CA GLN A 285 19.57 3.18 -4.79
C GLN A 285 18.50 3.13 -5.88
N GLY A 286 18.06 4.30 -6.38
CA GLY A 286 17.08 4.44 -7.45
C GLY A 286 15.63 4.16 -7.01
N VAL A 287 15.29 4.39 -5.76
CA VAL A 287 13.89 4.41 -5.29
C VAL A 287 13.20 5.65 -5.82
N GLU A 288 12.06 5.49 -6.48
CA GLU A 288 11.28 6.58 -7.06
C GLU A 288 10.31 7.21 -6.07
N THR A 289 9.71 6.38 -5.20
CA THR A 289 8.78 6.81 -4.17
C THR A 289 9.16 6.20 -2.82
N LEU A 290 9.33 7.03 -1.80
CA LEU A 290 9.54 6.62 -0.41
C LEU A 290 8.29 6.96 0.39
N SER A 291 7.49 5.95 0.73
CA SER A 291 6.29 6.07 1.54
C SER A 291 6.62 5.89 3.02
N MET A 292 6.01 6.69 3.89
CA MET A 292 6.31 6.71 5.32
C MET A 292 5.09 6.26 6.13
N VAL A 293 5.33 5.35 7.08
CA VAL A 293 4.45 5.07 8.22
C VAL A 293 5.02 5.85 9.39
N VAL A 294 4.37 6.94 9.75
CA VAL A 294 4.88 7.88 10.75
C VAL A 294 4.25 7.60 12.11
N GLU A 295 5.07 7.57 13.16
CA GLU A 295 4.62 7.37 14.52
C GLU A 295 5.23 8.40 15.49
N PRO A 296 4.41 9.14 16.24
CA PRO A 296 2.96 9.25 16.10
C PRO A 296 2.58 9.99 14.80
N CYS A 297 1.46 9.64 14.17
CA CYS A 297 0.99 10.30 12.95
C CYS A 297 -0.01 11.40 13.31
N THR A 298 0.48 12.59 13.66
CA THR A 298 -0.28 13.75 14.12
C THR A 298 0.03 15.00 13.30
N GLU A 299 -0.74 16.09 13.45
CA GLU A 299 -0.43 17.37 12.82
C GLU A 299 0.96 17.89 13.26
N ALA A 300 1.31 17.75 14.53
CA ALA A 300 2.63 18.13 15.03
C ALA A 300 3.75 17.32 14.33
N SER A 301 3.50 16.07 14.02
CA SER A 301 4.45 15.23 13.27
C SER A 301 4.63 15.70 11.84
N LEU A 302 3.58 16.23 11.20
CA LEU A 302 3.69 16.83 9.87
C LEU A 302 4.55 18.11 9.92
N GLU A 303 4.40 18.94 10.95
CA GLU A 303 5.24 20.14 11.15
C GLU A 303 6.72 19.77 11.35
N VAL A 304 7.02 18.70 12.08
CA VAL A 304 8.40 18.19 12.27
C VAL A 304 8.97 17.66 10.95
N LEU A 305 8.16 17.02 10.11
CA LEU A 305 8.63 16.43 8.85
C LEU A 305 8.71 17.45 7.71
N ALA A 306 7.97 18.56 7.73
CA ALA A 306 7.94 19.52 6.63
C ALA A 306 9.35 19.98 6.20
N PRO A 307 10.30 20.38 7.10
CA PRO A 307 11.66 20.72 6.69
C PRO A 307 12.45 19.54 6.09
N VAL A 308 12.13 18.31 6.49
CA VAL A 308 12.76 17.10 5.89
C VAL A 308 12.27 16.91 4.46
N LEU A 309 10.96 17.08 4.24
CA LEU A 309 10.33 16.92 2.92
C LEU A 309 10.78 17.99 1.94
N GLU A 310 10.96 19.24 2.40
CA GLU A 310 11.46 20.35 1.59
C GLU A 310 12.91 20.11 1.09
N ALA A 311 13.70 19.36 1.86
CA ALA A 311 15.10 19.06 1.53
C ALA A 311 15.27 17.84 0.59
N LEU A 312 14.19 17.09 0.27
CA LEU A 312 14.22 15.87 -0.55
C LEU A 312 13.68 16.11 -1.97
#